data_059a884d0ad8c7d962bab9a59fef1d48
#
_entry.id   059a884d0ad8c7d962bab9a59fef1d48
#
_cell.length_a   1.000
_cell.length_b   1.000
_cell.length_c   1.000
_cell.angle_alpha   90.00
_cell.angle_beta   90.00
_cell.angle_gamma   90.00
#
_symmetry.space_group_name_H-M   'P 1'
#
loop_
_entity.id
_entity.type
_entity.pdbx_description
1 polymer ?
#
loop_
_entity_poly.entity_id
_entity_poly.type
_entity_poly.pdbx_seq_one_letter_code
_entity_poly.pdbx_strand_id
1 'polypeptide(L)'
;GKYIATDEIKIIGNFLPMKSIRSLDLSDNQINDEALQNLFESEILSGLEELYLQINFLTGKGLSELAQSEKVKLKNLKVLVLSDNRLSDSSIAELLLCSHFEKLMALDVGWNEAGSETVKALGKTTAFPNLKKLEMERSYVDENGISEFVLGGIADQLEELDLSANKLNDEMMKTLAQAPKWKSLKVFRVSQNRFGNEGAKALGESVSMSGLTHLYVGRNYFDAEGAQAIYESKTLKNLKTLVIKEEVDDGSGLVNYSRPELLRPDDPNAI
;
A
#
# COMPACT_ATOMS: atom_id res chain seq x y z
N GLY A 1 14.51 -11.86 23.94
CA GLY A 1 13.05 -11.80 23.95
C GLY A 1 12.48 -13.13 23.52
N LYS A 2 11.27 -13.46 23.93
CA LYS A 2 10.52 -14.56 23.35
C LYS A 2 9.65 -13.98 22.24
N TYR A 3 9.67 -14.62 21.08
CA TYR A 3 8.71 -14.32 20.02
C TYR A 3 7.32 -14.84 20.42
N ILE A 4 6.29 -14.13 19.96
CA ILE A 4 4.91 -14.59 20.05
C ILE A 4 4.64 -15.58 18.90
N ALA A 5 4.11 -16.76 19.23
CA ALA A 5 3.79 -17.80 18.29
C ALA A 5 2.35 -18.31 18.52
N THR A 6 1.99 -19.45 17.94
CA THR A 6 0.63 -19.98 17.96
C THR A 6 0.07 -20.17 19.38
N ASP A 7 0.86 -20.66 20.32
CA ASP A 7 0.37 -20.93 21.69
C ASP A 7 0.09 -19.65 22.46
N GLU A 8 0.96 -18.63 22.32
CA GLU A 8 0.72 -17.32 22.92
C GLU A 8 -0.51 -16.65 22.31
N ILE A 9 -0.75 -16.82 21.02
CA ILE A 9 -1.96 -16.30 20.34
C ILE A 9 -3.23 -16.98 20.87
N LYS A 10 -3.21 -18.28 21.12
CA LYS A 10 -4.35 -18.97 21.76
C LYS A 10 -4.67 -18.42 23.15
N ILE A 11 -3.61 -18.05 23.90
CA ILE A 11 -3.80 -17.41 25.23
C ILE A 11 -4.38 -16.01 25.05
N ILE A 12 -3.81 -15.18 24.19
CA ILE A 12 -4.26 -13.79 23.92
C ILE A 12 -5.72 -13.79 23.46
N GLY A 13 -6.08 -14.65 22.51
CA GLY A 13 -7.41 -14.74 21.93
C GLY A 13 -8.50 -15.23 22.91
N ASN A 14 -8.12 -15.78 24.06
CA ASN A 14 -9.03 -16.24 25.10
C ASN A 14 -8.91 -15.45 26.42
N PHE A 15 -8.00 -14.48 26.52
CA PHE A 15 -7.77 -13.72 27.73
C PHE A 15 -8.74 -12.55 27.84
N LEU A 16 -9.74 -12.64 28.69
CA LEU A 16 -10.84 -11.68 28.82
C LEU A 16 -10.43 -10.21 28.94
N PRO A 17 -9.34 -9.84 29.65
CA PRO A 17 -8.85 -8.45 29.67
C PRO A 17 -8.52 -7.87 28.31
N MET A 18 -8.22 -8.68 27.29
CA MET A 18 -7.95 -8.24 25.92
C MET A 18 -9.20 -7.72 25.19
N LYS A 19 -10.39 -7.94 25.71
CA LYS A 19 -11.67 -7.51 25.09
C LYS A 19 -11.77 -5.99 24.87
N SER A 20 -11.05 -5.21 25.65
CA SER A 20 -11.08 -3.75 25.58
C SER A 20 -10.06 -3.14 24.63
N ILE A 21 -9.08 -3.92 24.15
CA ILE A 21 -8.08 -3.40 23.22
C ILE A 21 -8.69 -3.05 21.87
N ARG A 22 -8.11 -2.06 21.22
CA ARG A 22 -8.50 -1.62 19.88
C ARG A 22 -7.36 -1.72 18.88
N SER A 23 -6.13 -1.73 19.35
CA SER A 23 -4.93 -1.87 18.53
C SER A 23 -4.08 -3.00 19.09
N LEU A 24 -3.58 -3.87 18.20
CA LEU A 24 -2.72 -4.99 18.54
C LEU A 24 -1.57 -5.06 17.53
N ASP A 25 -0.36 -4.83 18.04
CA ASP A 25 0.87 -4.97 17.26
C ASP A 25 1.53 -6.31 17.58
N LEU A 26 1.61 -7.16 16.58
CA LEU A 26 2.25 -8.47 16.59
C LEU A 26 3.35 -8.55 15.50
N SER A 27 3.85 -7.41 15.05
CA SER A 27 4.93 -7.35 14.06
C SER A 27 6.21 -8.02 14.58
N ASP A 28 7.05 -8.48 13.64
CA ASP A 28 8.35 -9.13 13.91
C ASP A 28 8.24 -10.26 14.96
N ASN A 29 7.34 -11.22 14.69
CA ASN A 29 7.10 -12.38 15.53
C ASN A 29 7.11 -13.70 14.73
N GLN A 30 6.56 -14.76 15.28
CA GLN A 30 6.46 -16.08 14.66
C GLN A 30 5.00 -16.49 14.40
N ILE A 31 4.18 -15.52 13.98
CA ILE A 31 2.77 -15.76 13.66
C ILE A 31 2.70 -16.55 12.35
N ASN A 32 2.15 -17.73 12.40
CA ASN A 32 1.89 -18.59 11.26
C ASN A 32 0.39 -18.65 10.91
N ASP A 33 0.02 -19.45 9.92
CA ASP A 33 -1.36 -19.55 9.43
C ASP A 33 -2.34 -20.02 10.52
N GLU A 34 -1.94 -20.96 11.39
CA GLU A 34 -2.78 -21.41 12.52
C GLU A 34 -3.02 -20.29 13.53
N ALA A 35 -1.98 -19.52 13.85
CA ALA A 35 -2.10 -18.36 14.72
C ALA A 35 -2.99 -17.27 14.09
N LEU A 36 -2.90 -17.06 12.78
CA LEU A 36 -3.76 -16.14 12.04
C LEU A 36 -5.23 -16.52 12.19
N GLN A 37 -5.59 -17.79 11.97
CA GLN A 37 -6.96 -18.28 12.15
C GLN A 37 -7.45 -18.06 13.58
N ASN A 38 -6.64 -18.42 14.60
CA ASN A 38 -7.00 -18.23 16.01
C ASN A 38 -7.24 -16.75 16.36
N LEU A 39 -6.47 -15.82 15.79
CA LEU A 39 -6.70 -14.38 15.97
C LEU A 39 -8.05 -13.96 15.40
N PHE A 40 -8.30 -14.29 14.14
CA PHE A 40 -9.48 -13.81 13.42
C PHE A 40 -10.78 -14.49 13.88
N GLU A 41 -10.72 -15.69 14.47
CA GLU A 41 -11.87 -16.38 15.05
C GLU A 41 -12.13 -16.01 16.52
N SER A 42 -11.30 -15.16 17.15
CA SER A 42 -11.42 -14.78 18.54
C SER A 42 -12.60 -13.84 18.80
N GLU A 43 -13.58 -14.29 19.59
CA GLU A 43 -14.66 -13.42 20.10
C GLU A 43 -14.12 -12.32 21.03
N ILE A 44 -13.05 -12.61 21.79
CA ILE A 44 -12.43 -11.64 22.70
C ILE A 44 -11.86 -10.45 21.94
N LEU A 45 -11.25 -10.69 20.77
CA LEU A 45 -10.63 -9.67 19.95
C LEU A 45 -11.60 -9.00 18.94
N SER A 46 -12.88 -9.36 18.97
CA SER A 46 -13.88 -8.86 17.99
C SER A 46 -14.04 -7.33 17.97
N GLY A 47 -13.59 -6.63 19.01
CA GLY A 47 -13.57 -5.18 19.10
C GLY A 47 -12.33 -4.50 18.50
N LEU A 48 -11.38 -5.28 17.95
CA LEU A 48 -10.13 -4.77 17.42
C LEU A 48 -10.37 -3.90 16.18
N GLU A 49 -9.67 -2.78 16.12
CA GLU A 49 -9.75 -1.81 15.03
C GLU A 49 -8.45 -1.76 14.21
N GLU A 50 -7.32 -2.08 14.83
CA GLU A 50 -6.01 -2.06 14.18
C GLU A 50 -5.24 -3.34 14.49
N LEU A 51 -4.70 -3.98 13.45
CA LEU A 51 -3.90 -5.20 13.57
C LEU A 51 -2.66 -5.11 12.68
N TYR A 52 -1.50 -5.26 13.30
CA TYR A 52 -0.20 -5.22 12.65
C TYR A 52 0.43 -6.61 12.72
N LEU A 53 0.69 -7.21 11.56
CA LEU A 53 1.20 -8.57 11.38
C LEU A 53 2.41 -8.63 10.41
N GLN A 54 3.05 -7.48 10.14
CA GLN A 54 4.22 -7.46 9.25
C GLN A 54 5.39 -8.24 9.86
N ILE A 55 6.26 -8.75 8.97
CA ILE A 55 7.46 -9.52 9.34
C ILE A 55 7.08 -10.75 10.19
N ASN A 56 6.27 -11.63 9.61
CA ASN A 56 5.84 -12.89 10.21
C ASN A 56 5.95 -14.06 9.23
N PHE A 57 5.34 -15.18 9.52
CA PHE A 57 5.39 -16.40 8.70
C PHE A 57 4.04 -16.75 8.07
N LEU A 58 3.23 -15.74 7.78
CA LEU A 58 1.96 -15.94 7.11
C LEU A 58 2.18 -16.36 5.66
N THR A 59 1.42 -17.35 5.20
CA THR A 59 1.50 -17.84 3.83
C THR A 59 0.22 -17.57 3.03
N GLY A 60 0.30 -17.73 1.72
CA GLY A 60 -0.88 -17.63 0.86
C GLY A 60 -1.99 -18.61 1.27
N LYS A 61 -1.64 -19.81 1.74
CA LYS A 61 -2.63 -20.78 2.24
C LYS A 61 -3.44 -20.20 3.41
N GLY A 62 -2.76 -19.69 4.42
CA GLY A 62 -3.46 -19.15 5.61
C GLY A 62 -4.35 -17.96 5.26
N LEU A 63 -3.91 -17.09 4.33
CA LEU A 63 -4.70 -15.95 3.91
C LEU A 63 -5.93 -16.37 3.09
N SER A 64 -5.81 -17.37 2.20
CA SER A 64 -6.94 -17.94 1.45
C SER A 64 -7.95 -18.60 2.37
N GLU A 65 -7.49 -19.37 3.37
CA GLU A 65 -8.36 -19.97 4.39
C GLU A 65 -9.12 -18.90 5.17
N LEU A 66 -8.44 -17.80 5.54
CA LEU A 66 -9.07 -16.65 6.21
C LEU A 66 -10.13 -15.99 5.32
N ALA A 67 -9.82 -15.73 4.05
CA ALA A 67 -10.74 -15.09 3.13
C ALA A 67 -12.04 -15.89 2.92
N GLN A 68 -11.97 -17.22 3.03
CA GLN A 68 -13.09 -18.15 2.83
C GLN A 68 -13.80 -18.54 4.15
N SER A 69 -13.24 -18.15 5.33
CA SER A 69 -13.77 -18.57 6.62
C SER A 69 -15.04 -17.81 7.00
N GLU A 70 -16.11 -18.55 7.32
CA GLU A 70 -17.33 -17.96 7.89
C GLU A 70 -17.21 -17.60 9.40
N LYS A 71 -16.11 -17.99 10.04
CA LYS A 71 -15.91 -17.81 11.49
C LYS A 71 -15.24 -16.50 11.88
N VAL A 72 -14.87 -15.66 10.91
CA VAL A 72 -14.19 -14.39 11.16
C VAL A 72 -15.00 -13.49 12.08
N LYS A 73 -14.38 -13.06 13.19
CA LYS A 73 -14.95 -12.16 14.22
C LYS A 73 -14.40 -10.74 14.16
N LEU A 74 -13.20 -10.56 13.62
CA LEU A 74 -12.53 -9.26 13.54
C LEU A 74 -13.11 -8.38 12.42
N LYS A 75 -14.39 -8.12 12.45
CA LYS A 75 -15.13 -7.33 11.44
C LYS A 75 -15.08 -5.81 11.69
N ASN A 76 -14.39 -5.37 12.74
CA ASN A 76 -14.26 -3.95 13.08
C ASN A 76 -12.91 -3.35 12.65
N LEU A 77 -12.06 -4.13 11.98
CA LEU A 77 -10.75 -3.65 11.54
C LEU A 77 -10.87 -2.46 10.60
N LYS A 78 -10.10 -1.42 10.91
CA LYS A 78 -9.88 -0.21 10.13
C LYS A 78 -8.48 -0.19 9.52
N VAL A 79 -7.51 -0.82 10.20
CA VAL A 79 -6.13 -0.94 9.75
C VAL A 79 -5.72 -2.41 9.79
N LEU A 80 -5.20 -2.92 8.68
CA LEU A 80 -4.62 -4.26 8.58
C LEU A 80 -3.28 -4.17 7.84
N VAL A 81 -2.20 -4.53 8.52
CA VAL A 81 -0.85 -4.55 7.97
C VAL A 81 -0.36 -5.99 7.90
N LEU A 82 -0.11 -6.45 6.68
CA LEU A 82 0.32 -7.81 6.34
C LEU A 82 1.65 -7.84 5.58
N SER A 83 2.34 -6.70 5.48
CA SER A 83 3.57 -6.59 4.70
C SER A 83 4.68 -7.50 5.22
N ASP A 84 5.66 -7.80 4.34
CA ASP A 84 6.81 -8.65 4.63
C ASP A 84 6.42 -10.01 5.26
N ASN A 85 5.60 -10.73 4.50
CA ASN A 85 5.19 -12.11 4.76
C ASN A 85 5.43 -12.98 3.51
N ARG A 86 4.74 -14.08 3.37
CA ARG A 86 4.85 -15.01 2.23
C ARG A 86 3.48 -15.19 1.55
N LEU A 87 2.76 -14.08 1.37
CA LEU A 87 1.44 -14.08 0.78
C LEU A 87 1.55 -14.15 -0.74
N SER A 88 0.82 -15.08 -1.35
CA SER A 88 0.77 -15.22 -2.81
C SER A 88 -0.18 -14.21 -3.46
N ASP A 89 0.03 -13.92 -4.74
CA ASP A 89 -0.84 -13.04 -5.54
C ASP A 89 -2.31 -13.47 -5.49
N SER A 90 -2.59 -14.76 -5.68
CA SER A 90 -3.96 -15.29 -5.61
C SER A 90 -4.61 -15.12 -4.24
N SER A 91 -3.86 -15.34 -3.15
CA SER A 91 -4.41 -15.22 -1.79
C SER A 91 -4.74 -13.77 -1.41
N ILE A 92 -3.94 -12.82 -1.85
CA ILE A 92 -4.23 -11.38 -1.66
C ILE A 92 -5.44 -11.00 -2.51
N ALA A 93 -5.56 -11.51 -3.75
CA ALA A 93 -6.74 -11.29 -4.57
C ALA A 93 -8.02 -11.86 -3.92
N GLU A 94 -7.96 -13.06 -3.32
CA GLU A 94 -9.09 -13.63 -2.57
C GLU A 94 -9.47 -12.76 -1.37
N LEU A 95 -8.50 -12.27 -0.59
CA LEU A 95 -8.75 -11.32 0.50
C LEU A 95 -9.49 -10.07 0.01
N LEU A 96 -9.06 -9.51 -1.12
CA LEU A 96 -9.67 -8.31 -1.71
C LEU A 96 -11.09 -8.52 -2.22
N LEU A 97 -11.50 -9.75 -2.44
CA LEU A 97 -12.85 -10.11 -2.90
C LEU A 97 -13.76 -10.59 -1.77
N CYS A 98 -13.23 -10.84 -0.55
CA CYS A 98 -14.03 -11.27 0.58
C CYS A 98 -14.76 -10.09 1.26
N SER A 99 -15.90 -10.37 1.90
CA SER A 99 -16.73 -9.34 2.56
C SER A 99 -16.45 -9.17 4.06
N HIS A 100 -15.30 -9.64 4.55
CA HIS A 100 -15.04 -9.62 6.00
C HIS A 100 -14.65 -8.23 6.53
N PHE A 101 -14.11 -7.36 5.68
CA PHE A 101 -13.38 -6.16 6.09
C PHE A 101 -13.97 -4.87 5.53
N GLU A 102 -15.29 -4.74 5.50
CA GLU A 102 -16.00 -3.56 4.96
C GLU A 102 -15.61 -2.24 5.64
N LYS A 103 -15.12 -2.29 6.91
CA LYS A 103 -14.70 -1.09 7.66
C LYS A 103 -13.24 -0.70 7.42
N LEU A 104 -12.49 -1.50 6.65
CA LEU A 104 -11.07 -1.25 6.45
C LEU A 104 -10.84 0.08 5.74
N MET A 105 -9.97 0.88 6.32
CA MET A 105 -9.55 2.19 5.82
C MET A 105 -8.10 2.18 5.33
N ALA A 106 -7.26 1.32 5.89
CA ALA A 106 -5.86 1.16 5.50
C ALA A 106 -5.50 -0.32 5.37
N LEU A 107 -4.89 -0.70 4.25
CA LEU A 107 -4.38 -2.02 3.96
C LEU A 107 -2.95 -1.92 3.45
N ASP A 108 -2.04 -2.66 4.08
CA ASP A 108 -0.67 -2.85 3.62
C ASP A 108 -0.42 -4.33 3.32
N VAL A 109 -0.12 -4.62 2.05
CA VAL A 109 0.26 -5.95 1.55
C VAL A 109 1.62 -5.92 0.84
N GLY A 110 2.39 -4.87 1.03
CA GLY A 110 3.73 -4.72 0.46
C GLY A 110 4.68 -5.83 0.88
N TRP A 111 5.80 -5.97 0.15
CA TRP A 111 6.82 -6.98 0.44
C TRP A 111 6.26 -8.41 0.50
N ASN A 112 5.30 -8.69 -0.36
CA ASN A 112 4.71 -10.00 -0.60
C ASN A 112 4.76 -10.32 -2.10
N GLU A 113 4.06 -11.36 -2.55
CA GLU A 113 4.00 -11.72 -3.96
C GLU A 113 2.77 -11.09 -4.68
N ALA A 114 2.24 -9.96 -4.18
CA ALA A 114 1.15 -9.26 -4.84
C ALA A 114 1.51 -8.91 -6.29
N GLY A 115 0.64 -9.23 -7.23
CA GLY A 115 0.91 -9.08 -8.65
C GLY A 115 -0.34 -8.78 -9.47
N SER A 116 -0.43 -9.39 -10.63
CA SER A 116 -1.49 -9.15 -11.61
C SER A 116 -2.88 -9.51 -11.09
N GLU A 117 -3.04 -10.61 -10.37
CA GLU A 117 -4.33 -11.04 -9.82
C GLU A 117 -4.80 -10.08 -8.72
N THR A 118 -3.90 -9.68 -7.83
CA THR A 118 -4.16 -8.66 -6.79
C THR A 118 -4.66 -7.36 -7.41
N VAL A 119 -3.96 -6.85 -8.43
CA VAL A 119 -4.28 -5.54 -9.01
C VAL A 119 -5.60 -5.61 -9.81
N LYS A 120 -5.86 -6.72 -10.49
CA LYS A 120 -7.17 -6.99 -11.13
C LYS A 120 -8.31 -7.10 -10.12
N ALA A 121 -8.07 -7.74 -8.97
CA ALA A 121 -9.04 -7.82 -7.89
C ALA A 121 -9.37 -6.43 -7.34
N LEU A 122 -8.37 -5.55 -7.17
CA LEU A 122 -8.57 -4.14 -6.80
C LEU A 122 -9.45 -3.38 -7.81
N GLY A 123 -9.31 -3.67 -9.10
CA GLY A 123 -10.15 -3.09 -10.14
C GLY A 123 -11.62 -3.52 -10.07
N LYS A 124 -11.90 -4.70 -9.53
CA LYS A 124 -13.22 -5.33 -9.51
C LYS A 124 -13.95 -5.27 -8.18
N THR A 125 -13.19 -5.17 -7.08
CA THR A 125 -13.77 -5.30 -5.74
C THR A 125 -14.70 -4.14 -5.37
N THR A 126 -15.76 -4.49 -4.65
CA THR A 126 -16.65 -3.57 -3.94
C THR A 126 -16.65 -3.86 -2.43
N ALA A 127 -15.82 -4.79 -1.98
CA ALA A 127 -15.78 -5.27 -0.59
C ALA A 127 -15.14 -4.28 0.40
N PHE A 128 -14.43 -3.26 -0.12
CA PHE A 128 -13.70 -2.29 0.70
C PHE A 128 -14.19 -0.84 0.47
N PRO A 129 -15.45 -0.53 0.80
CA PRO A 129 -16.04 0.78 0.47
C PRO A 129 -15.41 1.96 1.22
N ASN A 130 -14.64 1.69 2.28
CA ASN A 130 -14.01 2.69 3.13
C ASN A 130 -12.49 2.78 2.96
N LEU A 131 -11.89 1.99 2.06
CA LEU A 131 -10.44 1.96 1.89
C LEU A 131 -9.91 3.29 1.36
N LYS A 132 -9.00 3.92 2.12
CA LYS A 132 -8.40 5.22 1.85
C LYS A 132 -6.90 5.13 1.60
N LYS A 133 -6.25 4.16 2.23
CA LYS A 133 -4.81 3.95 2.13
C LYS A 133 -4.53 2.54 1.66
N LEU A 134 -3.72 2.42 0.61
CA LEU A 134 -3.25 1.14 0.05
C LEU A 134 -1.73 1.20 -0.11
N GLU A 135 -1.03 0.26 0.51
CA GLU A 135 0.41 0.08 0.39
C GLU A 135 0.71 -1.26 -0.26
N MET A 136 1.43 -1.20 -1.40
CA MET A 136 1.85 -2.34 -2.22
C MET A 136 3.31 -2.17 -2.63
N GLU A 137 4.16 -1.71 -1.72
CA GLU A 137 5.58 -1.60 -1.97
C GLU A 137 6.19 -2.97 -2.27
N ARG A 138 7.15 -3.03 -3.20
CA ARG A 138 7.86 -4.28 -3.54
C ARG A 138 6.93 -5.44 -3.90
N SER A 139 6.01 -5.16 -4.77
CA SER A 139 5.08 -6.13 -5.36
C SER A 139 5.44 -6.42 -6.83
N TYR A 140 4.67 -7.26 -7.50
CA TYR A 140 4.93 -7.66 -8.90
C TYR A 140 3.83 -7.12 -9.83
N VAL A 141 3.50 -5.84 -9.66
CA VAL A 141 2.45 -5.16 -10.46
C VAL A 141 2.84 -5.14 -11.93
N ASP A 142 1.94 -5.54 -12.81
CA ASP A 142 2.12 -5.53 -14.26
C ASP A 142 1.17 -4.56 -14.99
N GLU A 143 1.42 -4.38 -16.30
CA GLU A 143 0.69 -3.44 -17.13
C GLU A 143 -0.81 -3.78 -17.26
N ASN A 144 -1.15 -5.07 -17.38
CA ASN A 144 -2.53 -5.52 -17.49
C ASN A 144 -3.31 -5.25 -16.20
N GLY A 145 -2.69 -5.51 -15.04
CA GLY A 145 -3.27 -5.22 -13.74
C GLY A 145 -3.55 -3.72 -13.55
N ILE A 146 -2.57 -2.87 -13.86
CA ILE A 146 -2.71 -1.41 -13.75
C ILE A 146 -3.91 -0.90 -14.58
N SER A 147 -4.06 -1.39 -15.80
CA SER A 147 -5.15 -0.96 -16.71
C SER A 147 -6.55 -1.28 -16.12
N GLU A 148 -6.72 -2.42 -15.47
CA GLU A 148 -7.98 -2.75 -14.79
C GLU A 148 -8.16 -1.95 -13.49
N PHE A 149 -7.11 -1.79 -12.70
CA PHE A 149 -7.14 -1.07 -11.42
C PHE A 149 -7.61 0.37 -11.57
N VAL A 150 -7.04 1.11 -12.52
CA VAL A 150 -7.37 2.53 -12.71
C VAL A 150 -8.81 2.78 -13.15
N LEU A 151 -9.52 1.76 -13.62
CA LEU A 151 -10.94 1.81 -13.98
C LEU A 151 -11.85 1.43 -12.81
N GLY A 152 -11.32 0.83 -11.77
CA GLY A 152 -12.07 0.33 -10.61
C GLY A 152 -12.55 1.42 -9.65
N GLY A 153 -13.54 1.08 -8.82
CA GLY A 153 -14.11 2.00 -7.83
C GLY A 153 -13.11 2.39 -6.73
N ILE A 154 -12.18 1.51 -6.37
CA ILE A 154 -11.17 1.78 -5.34
C ILE A 154 -10.28 2.97 -5.74
N ALA A 155 -9.90 3.11 -7.00
CA ALA A 155 -9.06 4.22 -7.45
C ALA A 155 -9.68 5.61 -7.15
N ASP A 156 -11.01 5.73 -7.21
CA ASP A 156 -11.72 7.00 -6.92
C ASP A 156 -11.71 7.39 -5.44
N GLN A 157 -11.59 6.41 -4.54
CA GLN A 157 -11.72 6.63 -3.10
C GLN A 157 -10.39 6.71 -2.35
N LEU A 158 -9.29 6.20 -2.96
CA LEU A 158 -7.98 6.23 -2.33
C LEU A 158 -7.49 7.67 -2.11
N GLU A 159 -6.99 7.91 -0.91
CA GLU A 159 -6.33 9.16 -0.52
C GLU A 159 -4.82 8.99 -0.51
N GLU A 160 -4.32 7.78 -0.21
CA GLU A 160 -2.91 7.42 -0.23
C GLU A 160 -2.70 6.11 -1.01
N LEU A 161 -1.72 6.12 -1.92
CA LEU A 161 -1.31 4.96 -2.70
C LEU A 161 0.21 4.87 -2.73
N ASP A 162 0.74 3.71 -2.31
CA ASP A 162 2.15 3.38 -2.44
C ASP A 162 2.35 2.21 -3.42
N LEU A 163 3.02 2.50 -4.52
CA LEU A 163 3.47 1.56 -5.54
C LEU A 163 5.00 1.62 -5.70
N SER A 164 5.73 1.99 -4.66
CA SER A 164 7.20 2.04 -4.69
C SER A 164 7.80 0.66 -4.96
N ALA A 165 8.95 0.62 -5.61
CA ALA A 165 9.72 -0.59 -5.90
C ALA A 165 8.97 -1.68 -6.72
N ASN A 166 8.06 -1.29 -7.63
CA ASN A 166 7.23 -2.19 -8.43
C ASN A 166 7.66 -2.39 -9.88
N LYS A 167 8.79 -1.84 -10.31
CA LYS A 167 9.27 -1.90 -11.70
C LYS A 167 8.36 -1.20 -12.72
N LEU A 168 7.54 -0.23 -12.28
CA LEU A 168 6.67 0.55 -13.15
C LEU A 168 7.51 1.23 -14.26
N ASN A 169 7.12 1.02 -15.51
CA ASN A 169 7.74 1.64 -16.70
C ASN A 169 6.93 2.87 -17.16
N ASP A 170 7.36 3.49 -18.26
CA ASP A 170 6.70 4.68 -18.80
C ASP A 170 5.23 4.44 -19.18
N GLU A 171 4.91 3.31 -19.80
CA GLU A 171 3.54 3.00 -20.23
C GLU A 171 2.60 2.80 -19.03
N MET A 172 3.08 2.12 -18.00
CA MET A 172 2.32 1.96 -16.74
C MET A 172 2.10 3.31 -16.05
N MET A 173 3.12 4.17 -16.02
CA MET A 173 2.99 5.53 -15.47
C MET A 173 2.05 6.40 -16.28
N LYS A 174 2.07 6.33 -17.62
CA LYS A 174 1.08 7.00 -18.47
C LYS A 174 -0.33 6.54 -18.17
N THR A 175 -0.53 5.23 -18.03
CA THR A 175 -1.85 4.65 -17.69
C THR A 175 -2.34 5.18 -16.34
N LEU A 176 -1.50 5.17 -15.31
CA LEU A 176 -1.82 5.73 -13.99
C LEU A 176 -2.12 7.25 -14.08
N ALA A 177 -1.27 8.01 -14.74
CA ALA A 177 -1.37 9.47 -14.81
C ALA A 177 -2.59 9.96 -15.61
N GLN A 178 -3.03 9.19 -16.62
CA GLN A 178 -4.16 9.53 -17.49
C GLN A 178 -5.49 8.96 -16.99
N ALA A 179 -5.47 8.12 -15.96
CA ALA A 179 -6.69 7.54 -15.42
C ALA A 179 -7.64 8.62 -14.88
N PRO A 180 -8.94 8.53 -15.12
CA PRO A 180 -9.89 9.60 -14.79
C PRO A 180 -10.27 9.64 -13.29
N LYS A 181 -9.72 8.75 -12.47
CA LYS A 181 -10.29 8.39 -11.17
C LYS A 181 -9.51 8.81 -9.92
N TRP A 182 -8.46 9.58 -10.00
CA TRP A 182 -7.66 9.95 -8.83
C TRP A 182 -8.18 11.19 -8.08
N LYS A 183 -9.50 11.36 -7.97
CA LYS A 183 -10.10 12.58 -7.40
C LYS A 183 -9.77 12.82 -5.93
N SER A 184 -9.64 11.74 -5.17
CA SER A 184 -9.38 11.79 -3.73
C SER A 184 -7.90 11.72 -3.38
N LEU A 185 -7.02 11.33 -4.33
CA LEU A 185 -5.63 11.04 -4.08
C LEU A 185 -4.85 12.28 -3.62
N LYS A 186 -4.17 12.16 -2.48
CA LYS A 186 -3.37 13.20 -1.83
C LYS A 186 -1.91 12.83 -1.73
N VAL A 187 -1.62 11.56 -1.48
CA VAL A 187 -0.26 11.03 -1.32
C VAL A 187 -0.02 9.94 -2.34
N PHE A 188 0.98 10.12 -3.17
CA PHE A 188 1.38 9.13 -4.16
C PHE A 188 2.86 8.82 -4.06
N ARG A 189 3.19 7.54 -3.81
CA ARG A 189 4.56 7.04 -3.72
C ARG A 189 4.81 6.08 -4.86
N VAL A 190 5.79 6.41 -5.71
CA VAL A 190 6.25 5.60 -6.85
C VAL A 190 7.77 5.65 -6.98
N SER A 191 8.45 5.84 -5.85
CA SER A 191 9.91 5.76 -5.79
C SER A 191 10.42 4.37 -6.18
N GLN A 192 11.71 4.27 -6.56
CA GLN A 192 12.36 2.99 -6.87
C GLN A 192 11.65 2.18 -7.97
N ASN A 193 11.15 2.84 -8.99
CA ASN A 193 10.56 2.23 -10.17
C ASN A 193 11.49 2.40 -11.40
N ARG A 194 10.97 2.21 -12.62
CA ARG A 194 11.77 2.19 -13.86
C ARG A 194 11.29 3.15 -14.92
N PHE A 195 10.34 4.03 -14.62
CA PHE A 195 9.87 4.99 -15.59
C PHE A 195 10.93 6.08 -15.83
N GLY A 196 11.03 6.50 -17.09
CA GLY A 196 11.94 7.54 -17.57
C GLY A 196 11.22 8.88 -17.74
N ASN A 197 11.74 9.69 -18.66
CA ASN A 197 11.23 11.03 -18.91
C ASN A 197 9.79 11.06 -19.40
N GLU A 198 9.36 10.09 -20.20
CA GLU A 198 8.00 10.02 -20.70
C GLU A 198 6.97 9.75 -19.57
N GLY A 199 7.29 8.86 -18.64
CA GLY A 199 6.44 8.61 -17.46
C GLY A 199 6.41 9.81 -16.51
N ALA A 200 7.55 10.45 -16.30
CA ALA A 200 7.67 11.66 -15.48
C ALA A 200 6.85 12.82 -16.09
N LYS A 201 6.91 13.01 -17.41
CA LYS A 201 6.13 14.02 -18.13
C LYS A 201 4.62 13.74 -18.03
N ALA A 202 4.21 12.50 -18.26
CA ALA A 202 2.80 12.11 -18.11
C ALA A 202 2.27 12.41 -16.71
N LEU A 203 3.06 12.14 -15.68
CA LEU A 203 2.73 12.47 -14.29
C LEU A 203 2.62 13.98 -14.08
N GLY A 204 3.60 14.76 -14.59
CA GLY A 204 3.59 16.22 -14.53
C GLY A 204 2.40 16.86 -15.23
N GLU A 205 1.86 16.25 -16.26
CA GLU A 205 0.70 16.70 -17.05
C GLU A 205 -0.64 16.16 -16.54
N SER A 206 -0.64 15.28 -15.54
CA SER A 206 -1.85 14.60 -15.06
C SER A 206 -2.87 15.57 -14.46
N VAL A 207 -4.02 15.69 -15.09
CA VAL A 207 -5.16 16.48 -14.59
C VAL A 207 -5.88 15.76 -13.46
N SER A 208 -6.02 14.44 -13.56
CA SER A 208 -6.72 13.64 -12.55
C SER A 208 -5.98 13.62 -11.19
N MET A 209 -4.66 13.75 -11.21
CA MET A 209 -3.80 13.81 -10.01
C MET A 209 -3.58 15.24 -9.50
N SER A 210 -4.27 16.24 -10.02
CA SER A 210 -4.12 17.65 -9.60
C SER A 210 -4.40 17.90 -8.11
N GLY A 211 -5.06 16.96 -7.45
CA GLY A 211 -5.33 16.98 -6.00
C GLY A 211 -4.16 16.57 -5.12
N LEU A 212 -3.04 16.07 -5.69
CA LEU A 212 -1.89 15.62 -4.93
C LEU A 212 -1.28 16.72 -4.07
N THR A 213 -0.96 16.37 -2.85
CA THR A 213 -0.25 17.21 -1.88
C THR A 213 1.15 16.69 -1.59
N HIS A 214 1.38 15.38 -1.74
CA HIS A 214 2.67 14.74 -1.49
C HIS A 214 2.97 13.77 -2.66
N LEU A 215 4.15 13.90 -3.24
CA LEU A 215 4.60 13.10 -4.36
C LEU A 215 6.04 12.64 -4.14
N TYR A 216 6.24 11.32 -4.17
CA TYR A 216 7.54 10.69 -3.98
C TYR A 216 7.88 9.89 -5.24
N VAL A 217 8.89 10.33 -5.99
CA VAL A 217 9.29 9.76 -7.29
C VAL A 217 10.80 9.49 -7.38
N GLY A 218 11.50 9.50 -6.27
CA GLY A 218 12.96 9.27 -6.23
C GLY A 218 13.36 7.88 -6.76
N ARG A 219 14.61 7.74 -7.19
CA ARG A 219 15.20 6.48 -7.72
C ARG A 219 14.40 5.87 -8.88
N ASN A 220 14.05 6.68 -9.85
CA ASN A 220 13.52 6.26 -11.14
C ASN A 220 14.55 6.49 -12.25
N TYR A 221 14.23 6.23 -13.51
CA TYR A 221 15.18 6.33 -14.64
C TYR A 221 15.08 7.64 -15.41
N PHE A 222 14.26 8.58 -14.96
CA PHE A 222 14.22 9.91 -15.56
C PHE A 222 15.46 10.73 -15.14
N ASP A 223 15.89 11.62 -16.05
CA ASP A 223 16.96 12.58 -15.83
C ASP A 223 16.42 14.00 -15.52
N ALA A 224 17.25 15.02 -15.75
CA ALA A 224 16.89 16.42 -15.52
C ALA A 224 15.65 16.87 -16.31
N GLU A 225 15.42 16.34 -17.52
CA GLU A 225 14.23 16.67 -18.33
C GLU A 225 12.96 16.17 -17.68
N GLY A 226 12.94 14.89 -17.25
CA GLY A 226 11.80 14.31 -16.54
C GLY A 226 11.55 14.99 -15.19
N ALA A 227 12.63 15.30 -14.45
CA ALA A 227 12.53 16.03 -13.19
C ALA A 227 11.92 17.41 -13.38
N GLN A 228 12.36 18.15 -14.42
CA GLN A 228 11.83 19.48 -14.76
C GLN A 228 10.34 19.40 -15.14
N ALA A 229 9.91 18.37 -15.86
CA ALA A 229 8.51 18.22 -16.25
C ALA A 229 7.58 18.09 -15.02
N ILE A 230 8.02 17.41 -13.95
CA ILE A 230 7.29 17.35 -12.68
C ILE A 230 7.40 18.67 -11.92
N TYR A 231 8.61 19.21 -11.80
CA TYR A 231 8.92 20.41 -11.03
C TYR A 231 8.16 21.65 -11.53
N GLU A 232 8.06 21.82 -12.85
CA GLU A 232 7.37 22.95 -13.50
C GLU A 232 5.91 22.65 -13.84
N SER A 233 5.37 21.54 -13.33
CA SER A 233 4.00 21.13 -13.61
C SER A 233 2.98 22.23 -13.34
N LYS A 234 2.12 22.47 -14.32
CA LYS A 234 0.99 23.42 -14.20
C LYS A 234 -0.28 22.77 -13.65
N THR A 235 -0.29 21.44 -13.54
CA THR A 235 -1.41 20.64 -13.01
C THR A 235 -1.22 20.32 -11.54
N LEU A 236 -0.03 19.94 -11.09
CA LEU A 236 0.28 19.53 -9.72
C LEU A 236 0.53 20.72 -8.78
N LYS A 237 -0.35 21.72 -8.80
CA LYS A 237 -0.18 23.00 -8.06
C LYS A 237 -0.38 22.88 -6.56
N ASN A 238 -1.01 21.81 -6.10
CA ASN A 238 -1.33 21.58 -4.69
C ASN A 238 -0.22 20.87 -3.92
N LEU A 239 0.90 20.52 -4.58
CA LEU A 239 2.02 19.85 -3.93
C LEU A 239 2.59 20.70 -2.79
N LYS A 240 2.73 20.06 -1.63
CA LYS A 240 3.40 20.57 -0.43
C LYS A 240 4.73 19.86 -0.21
N THR A 241 4.83 18.61 -0.63
CA THR A 241 6.03 17.78 -0.60
C THR A 241 6.26 17.20 -1.98
N LEU A 242 7.47 17.36 -2.49
CA LEU A 242 7.94 16.71 -3.70
C LEU A 242 9.34 16.15 -3.47
N VAL A 243 9.45 14.82 -3.44
CA VAL A 243 10.74 14.11 -3.32
C VAL A 243 11.08 13.49 -4.66
N ILE A 244 11.99 14.09 -5.39
CA ILE A 244 12.49 13.62 -6.69
C ILE A 244 13.79 12.85 -6.53
N LYS A 245 14.64 13.29 -5.58
CA LYS A 245 15.90 12.64 -5.29
C LYS A 245 15.76 11.84 -3.99
N GLU A 246 16.19 10.62 -4.03
CA GLU A 246 16.57 9.89 -2.82
C GLU A 246 18.09 9.76 -2.85
N GLU A 247 18.75 10.28 -1.83
CA GLU A 247 20.19 10.21 -1.76
C GLU A 247 20.67 8.79 -1.49
N VAL A 248 21.40 8.23 -2.46
CA VAL A 248 22.57 7.45 -2.12
C VAL A 248 23.75 8.37 -2.46
N ASP A 249 24.45 8.85 -1.48
CA ASP A 249 25.75 9.47 -1.69
C ASP A 249 26.74 8.37 -2.11
N ASP A 250 26.72 8.06 -3.38
CA ASP A 250 27.69 7.14 -4.01
C ASP A 250 28.91 7.91 -4.57
N GLY A 251 29.04 9.18 -4.22
CA GLY A 251 30.06 10.06 -4.75
C GLY A 251 29.85 10.50 -6.20
N SER A 252 28.69 10.17 -6.81
CA SER A 252 28.42 10.47 -8.22
C SER A 252 28.03 11.93 -8.49
N GLY A 253 27.87 12.75 -7.44
CA GLY A 253 27.47 14.15 -7.59
C GLY A 253 26.03 14.34 -8.10
N LEU A 254 25.14 13.41 -7.80
CA LEU A 254 23.72 13.47 -8.21
C LEU A 254 23.09 14.81 -7.81
N VAL A 255 22.43 15.43 -8.77
CA VAL A 255 21.75 16.72 -8.58
C VAL A 255 20.54 16.52 -7.66
N ASN A 256 20.35 17.45 -6.73
CA ASN A 256 19.16 17.47 -5.87
C ASN A 256 18.00 18.15 -6.60
N TYR A 257 16.99 17.38 -6.99
CA TYR A 257 15.80 17.88 -7.69
C TYR A 257 14.59 18.13 -6.76
N SER A 258 14.71 17.85 -5.48
CA SER A 258 13.64 18.17 -4.54
C SER A 258 13.46 19.68 -4.43
N ARG A 259 12.23 20.12 -4.21
CA ARG A 259 11.90 21.51 -3.93
C ARG A 259 11.88 21.73 -2.41
N PRO A 260 12.93 22.31 -1.81
CA PRO A 260 13.03 22.46 -0.36
C PRO A 260 11.85 23.22 0.26
N GLU A 261 11.28 24.19 -0.48
CA GLU A 261 10.13 24.97 -0.05
C GLU A 261 8.83 24.16 0.07
N LEU A 262 8.78 22.96 -0.51
CA LEU A 262 7.65 22.05 -0.39
C LEU A 262 7.85 20.98 0.69
N LEU A 263 9.07 20.84 1.20
CA LEU A 263 9.37 19.86 2.24
C LEU A 263 8.89 20.40 3.59
N ARG A 264 8.18 19.58 4.33
CA ARG A 264 7.76 19.92 5.69
C ARG A 264 8.85 19.53 6.67
N PRO A 265 9.11 20.31 7.73
CA PRO A 265 10.11 19.96 8.75
C PRO A 265 9.83 18.65 9.48
N ASP A 266 8.56 18.23 9.51
CA ASP A 266 8.06 17.01 10.16
C ASP A 266 7.90 15.82 9.19
N ASP A 267 8.22 15.99 7.91
CA ASP A 267 8.22 14.88 6.94
C ASP A 267 9.53 14.09 7.09
N PRO A 268 9.47 12.81 7.50
CA PRO A 268 10.68 12.00 7.68
C PRO A 268 11.46 11.76 6.37
N ASN A 269 10.85 12.05 5.21
CA ASN A 269 11.48 11.95 3.90
C ASN A 269 11.92 13.31 3.33
N ALA A 270 11.85 14.36 4.14
CA ALA A 270 12.25 15.71 3.75
C ALA A 270 13.77 15.95 3.73
N ILE A 271 14.58 14.92 4.00
CA ILE A 271 16.06 14.99 4.06
C ILE A 271 16.67 14.37 2.82
#